data_2ddd7050723e7bf29932e3c6ed815b9a
#
_entry.id   2ddd7050723e7bf29932e3c6ed815b9a
#
_cell.length_a   1.000
_cell.length_b   1.000
_cell.length_c   1.000
_cell.angle_alpha   90.00
_cell.angle_beta   90.00
_cell.angle_gamma   90.00
#
_symmetry.space_group_name_H-M   'P 1'
#
loop_
_entity.id
_entity.type
_entity.pdbx_description
1 polymer ?
#
loop_
_entity_poly.entity_id
_entity_poly.type
_entity_poly.pdbx_seq_one_letter_code
_entity_poly.pdbx_strand_id
1 'polypeptide(L)'
;MLFAKSGTVLTISRFACAAYRRNTNFIRIPTTVIGLIDASVSIKVGVNYANYKNRLGAYHAPIHTFLDFGFLRTLPTAQIRNGFAELIKISSCAHLPTFDLLDKYAEKLIDTAFGHADGAEQEVKDASDRINRAGIHEMLKLETPNLHEIGLDRVIAYGHT
;
A
#
# COMPACT_ATOMS: atom_id res chain seq x y z
N MET A 1 11.91 -14.09 -14.03
CA MET A 1 11.24 -13.49 -12.85
C MET A 1 11.71 -12.06 -12.71
N LEU A 2 10.80 -11.09 -12.55
CA LEU A 2 11.13 -9.68 -12.40
C LEU A 2 10.87 -9.25 -10.95
N PHE A 3 11.84 -8.56 -10.34
CA PHE A 3 11.67 -7.92 -9.04
C PHE A 3 11.39 -6.43 -9.26
N ALA A 4 10.34 -5.91 -8.64
CA ALA A 4 9.99 -4.51 -8.76
C ALA A 4 9.88 -3.87 -7.37
N LYS A 5 10.47 -2.68 -7.23
CA LYS A 5 10.37 -1.82 -6.06
C LYS A 5 9.08 -0.98 -6.11
N SER A 6 8.84 -0.22 -5.05
CA SER A 6 7.67 0.63 -4.87
C SER A 6 7.66 1.90 -5.73
N GLY A 7 6.56 2.65 -5.65
CA GLY A 7 6.35 3.90 -6.39
C GLY A 7 6.18 3.69 -7.90
N THR A 8 6.58 4.68 -8.68
CA THR A 8 6.44 4.68 -10.14
C THR A 8 7.11 3.47 -10.79
N VAL A 9 8.28 3.07 -10.30
CA VAL A 9 9.02 1.91 -10.83
C VAL A 9 8.21 0.62 -10.68
N LEU A 10 7.59 0.41 -9.52
CA LEU A 10 6.73 -0.75 -9.28
C LEU A 10 5.54 -0.76 -10.24
N THR A 11 4.88 0.37 -10.41
CA THR A 11 3.71 0.52 -11.29
C THR A 11 4.05 0.20 -12.75
N ILE A 12 5.11 0.79 -13.29
CA ILE A 12 5.57 0.55 -14.67
C ILE A 12 5.99 -0.93 -14.85
N SER A 13 6.75 -1.48 -13.91
CA SER A 13 7.23 -2.87 -13.99
C SER A 13 6.08 -3.87 -13.96
N ARG A 14 5.06 -3.64 -13.12
CA ARG A 14 3.85 -4.49 -13.04
C ARG A 14 3.07 -4.45 -14.36
N PHE A 15 2.89 -3.26 -14.93
CA PHE A 15 2.23 -3.12 -16.21
C PHE A 15 3.01 -3.79 -17.34
N ALA A 16 4.34 -3.63 -17.36
CA ALA A 16 5.20 -4.31 -18.32
C ALA A 16 5.10 -5.85 -18.19
N CYS A 17 5.04 -6.39 -16.97
CA CYS A 17 4.83 -7.84 -16.77
C CYS A 17 3.48 -8.31 -17.27
N ALA A 18 2.41 -7.52 -17.07
CA ALA A 18 1.08 -7.84 -17.56
C ALA A 18 1.02 -7.84 -19.10
N ALA A 19 1.69 -6.88 -19.73
CA ALA A 19 1.69 -6.71 -21.17
C ALA A 19 2.66 -7.66 -21.91
N TYR A 20 3.87 -7.89 -21.32
CA TYR A 20 4.89 -8.72 -21.95
C TYR A 20 4.50 -10.19 -21.96
N ARG A 21 4.46 -10.78 -23.15
CA ARG A 21 4.04 -12.17 -23.39
C ARG A 21 2.69 -12.53 -22.72
N ARG A 22 1.83 -11.54 -22.52
CA ARG A 22 0.46 -11.61 -21.96
C ARG A 22 0.35 -11.89 -20.48
N ASN A 23 1.38 -12.42 -19.81
CA ASN A 23 1.33 -12.73 -18.37
C ASN A 23 2.71 -13.19 -17.86
N THR A 24 3.65 -12.26 -17.71
CA THR A 24 4.95 -12.59 -17.13
C THR A 24 4.88 -12.57 -15.62
N ASN A 25 5.23 -13.68 -14.99
CA ASN A 25 5.30 -13.80 -13.53
C ASN A 25 6.30 -12.82 -12.91
N PHE A 26 5.90 -12.20 -11.81
CA PHE A 26 6.76 -11.30 -11.05
C PHE A 26 6.62 -11.47 -9.54
N ILE A 27 7.64 -11.05 -8.81
CA ILE A 27 7.63 -10.91 -7.36
C ILE A 27 7.58 -9.42 -7.03
N ARG A 28 6.81 -9.06 -6.03
CA ARG A 28 6.62 -7.68 -5.58
C ARG A 28 7.28 -7.47 -4.22
N ILE A 29 8.07 -6.38 -4.11
CA ILE A 29 8.72 -5.94 -2.88
C ILE A 29 8.44 -4.44 -2.73
N PRO A 30 7.34 -4.04 -2.09
CA PRO A 30 7.02 -2.64 -1.88
C PRO A 30 7.94 -2.02 -0.82
N THR A 31 8.29 -0.74 -1.00
CA THR A 31 9.22 -0.01 -0.13
C THR A 31 8.69 1.33 0.38
N THR A 32 7.40 1.60 0.22
CA THR A 32 6.71 2.78 0.75
C THR A 32 5.51 2.36 1.58
N VAL A 33 5.04 3.21 2.49
CA VAL A 33 3.85 2.90 3.31
C VAL A 33 2.68 2.51 2.42
N ILE A 34 2.32 3.34 1.44
CA ILE A 34 1.21 3.06 0.52
C ILE A 34 1.45 1.79 -0.31
N GLY A 35 2.70 1.52 -0.66
CA GLY A 35 3.09 0.29 -1.34
C GLY A 35 2.85 -0.95 -0.50
N LEU A 36 3.14 -0.88 0.81
CA LEU A 36 3.02 -1.98 1.75
C LEU A 36 1.57 -2.28 2.13
N ILE A 37 0.73 -1.26 2.32
CA ILE A 37 -0.64 -1.43 2.84
C ILE A 37 -1.72 -1.53 1.75
N ASP A 38 -1.53 -0.87 0.59
CA ASP A 38 -2.50 -0.81 -0.51
C ASP A 38 -1.99 -1.57 -1.75
N ALA A 39 -0.94 -1.08 -2.40
CA ALA A 39 -0.47 -1.69 -3.63
C ALA A 39 0.04 -3.14 -3.46
N SER A 40 0.39 -3.56 -2.25
CA SER A 40 0.77 -4.95 -1.92
C SER A 40 -0.40 -5.92 -1.96
N VAL A 41 -1.61 -5.42 -1.80
CA VAL A 41 -2.84 -6.21 -1.75
C VAL A 41 -3.50 -6.26 -3.12
N SER A 42 -3.55 -5.12 -3.80
CA SER A 42 -4.24 -4.96 -5.07
C SER A 42 -3.56 -5.70 -6.23
N ILE A 43 -4.35 -6.27 -7.13
CA ILE A 43 -3.90 -6.84 -8.42
C ILE A 43 -4.01 -5.85 -9.58
N LYS A 44 -4.51 -4.64 -9.33
CA LYS A 44 -4.65 -3.57 -10.32
C LYS A 44 -3.28 -3.08 -10.76
N VAL A 45 -3.02 -3.05 -12.04
CA VAL A 45 -1.84 -2.42 -12.63
C VAL A 45 -2.28 -1.40 -13.67
N GLY A 46 -1.73 -0.19 -13.63
CA GLY A 46 -2.14 0.85 -14.55
C GLY A 46 -1.07 1.92 -14.72
N VAL A 47 -1.01 2.51 -15.90
CA VAL A 47 -0.13 3.63 -16.22
C VAL A 47 -0.93 4.77 -16.84
N ASN A 48 -0.47 5.98 -16.58
CA ASN A 48 -1.08 7.18 -17.15
C ASN A 48 -0.75 7.27 -18.64
N TYR A 49 -1.71 7.71 -19.43
CA TYR A 49 -1.54 7.93 -20.86
C TYR A 49 -2.42 9.10 -21.33
N ALA A 50 -1.88 9.94 -22.20
CA ALA A 50 -2.56 11.11 -22.79
C ALA A 50 -3.26 12.00 -21.74
N ASN A 51 -2.56 12.32 -20.63
CA ASN A 51 -3.04 13.11 -19.50
C ASN A 51 -4.19 12.48 -18.66
N TYR A 52 -4.53 11.23 -18.91
CA TYR A 52 -5.50 10.50 -18.10
C TYR A 52 -4.80 9.53 -17.13
N LYS A 53 -5.25 9.53 -15.87
CA LYS A 53 -4.76 8.62 -14.84
C LYS A 53 -5.22 7.19 -15.11
N ASN A 54 -4.31 6.21 -14.99
CA ASN A 54 -4.58 4.77 -15.12
C ASN A 54 -5.30 4.38 -16.43
N ARG A 55 -5.03 5.09 -17.53
CA ARG A 55 -5.73 4.89 -18.81
C ARG A 55 -5.43 3.56 -19.45
N LEU A 56 -4.21 3.07 -19.29
CA LEU A 56 -3.81 1.74 -19.75
C LEU A 56 -3.57 0.86 -18.54
N GLY A 57 -4.20 -0.29 -18.47
CA GLY A 57 -4.10 -1.15 -17.31
C GLY A 57 -4.51 -2.58 -17.56
N ALA A 58 -4.30 -3.40 -16.54
CA ALA A 58 -4.70 -4.79 -16.49
C ALA A 58 -4.89 -5.22 -15.02
N TYR A 59 -5.47 -6.39 -14.82
CA TYR A 59 -5.47 -7.09 -13.55
C TYR A 59 -4.43 -8.20 -13.60
N HIS A 60 -3.36 -8.09 -12.81
CA HIS A 60 -2.24 -9.02 -12.84
C HIS A 60 -1.64 -9.20 -11.46
N ALA A 61 -1.83 -10.39 -10.88
CA ALA A 61 -1.33 -10.73 -9.56
C ALA A 61 0.17 -11.10 -9.59
N PRO A 62 0.95 -10.71 -8.57
CA PRO A 62 2.28 -11.27 -8.36
C PRO A 62 2.17 -12.73 -7.90
N ILE A 63 3.20 -13.53 -8.15
CA ILE A 63 3.31 -14.89 -7.57
C ILE A 63 3.63 -14.83 -6.07
N HIS A 64 4.37 -13.81 -5.63
CA HIS A 64 4.68 -13.53 -4.24
C HIS A 64 4.76 -12.02 -3.97
N THR A 65 4.43 -11.63 -2.75
CA THR A 65 4.67 -10.28 -2.22
C THR A 65 5.46 -10.41 -0.93
N PHE A 66 6.65 -9.80 -0.87
CA PHE A 66 7.45 -9.72 0.35
C PHE A 66 7.25 -8.36 1.00
N LEU A 67 6.81 -8.35 2.25
CA LEU A 67 6.56 -7.15 3.04
C LEU A 67 7.69 -7.00 4.06
N ASP A 68 8.55 -6.03 3.83
CA ASP A 68 9.60 -5.64 4.76
C ASP A 68 9.43 -4.15 5.12
N PHE A 69 8.95 -3.90 6.33
CA PHE A 69 8.72 -2.55 6.83
C PHE A 69 10.04 -1.83 7.19
N GLY A 70 11.15 -2.52 7.29
CA GLY A 70 12.47 -1.93 7.50
C GLY A 70 12.89 -0.92 6.42
N PHE A 71 12.34 -1.03 5.20
CA PHE A 71 12.56 -0.04 4.14
C PHE A 71 12.04 1.36 4.49
N LEU A 72 11.10 1.47 5.42
CA LEU A 72 10.54 2.76 5.85
C LEU A 72 11.59 3.66 6.52
N ARG A 73 12.65 3.07 7.11
CA ARG A 73 13.74 3.80 7.76
C ARG A 73 14.44 4.79 6.83
N THR A 74 14.52 4.49 5.55
CA THR A 74 15.17 5.35 4.54
C THR A 74 14.20 6.16 3.70
N LEU A 75 12.90 6.06 4.00
CA LEU A 75 11.86 6.75 3.24
C LEU A 75 11.76 8.21 3.69
N PRO A 76 11.73 9.19 2.77
CA PRO A 76 11.50 10.59 3.13
C PRO A 76 10.18 10.79 3.87
N THR A 77 10.18 11.65 4.90
CA THR A 77 8.99 11.92 5.75
C THR A 77 7.75 12.32 4.94
N ALA A 78 7.91 13.07 3.85
CA ALA A 78 6.79 13.42 2.97
C ALA A 78 6.10 12.17 2.38
N GLN A 79 6.86 11.14 2.04
CA GLN A 79 6.33 9.88 1.53
C GLN A 79 5.68 9.03 2.63
N ILE A 80 6.18 9.13 3.87
CA ILE A 80 5.55 8.51 5.04
C ILE A 80 4.19 9.15 5.28
N ARG A 81 4.09 10.48 5.27
CA ARG A 81 2.82 11.22 5.40
C ARG A 81 1.80 10.87 4.32
N ASN A 82 2.24 10.69 3.08
CA ASN A 82 1.35 10.24 2.00
C ASN A 82 0.73 8.87 2.28
N GLY A 83 1.51 7.93 2.76
CA GLY A 83 0.99 6.61 3.14
C GLY A 83 0.14 6.63 4.41
N PHE A 84 0.45 7.55 5.34
CA PHE A 84 -0.36 7.75 6.55
C PHE A 84 -1.79 8.18 6.22
N ALA A 85 -1.97 9.04 5.23
CA ALA A 85 -3.29 9.44 4.75
C ALA A 85 -4.13 8.23 4.25
N GLU A 86 -3.50 7.26 3.59
CA GLU A 86 -4.18 6.04 3.16
C GLU A 86 -4.60 5.16 4.35
N LEU A 87 -3.75 5.06 5.39
CA LEU A 87 -4.09 4.34 6.62
C LEU A 87 -5.27 4.99 7.35
N ILE A 88 -5.32 6.32 7.41
CA ILE A 88 -6.48 7.05 7.95
C ILE A 88 -7.74 6.68 7.18
N LYS A 89 -7.69 6.69 5.85
CA LYS A 89 -8.83 6.32 5.01
C LYS A 89 -9.31 4.90 5.30
N ILE A 90 -8.42 3.93 5.29
CA ILE A 90 -8.75 2.52 5.53
C ILE A 90 -9.35 2.36 6.93
N SER A 91 -8.74 2.93 7.95
CA SER A 91 -9.17 2.76 9.33
C SER A 91 -10.48 3.47 9.63
N SER A 92 -10.69 4.68 9.13
CA SER A 92 -11.94 5.41 9.30
C SER A 92 -13.13 4.71 8.63
N CYS A 93 -12.90 4.01 7.53
CA CYS A 93 -13.94 3.29 6.81
C CYS A 93 -14.20 1.87 7.35
N ALA A 94 -13.19 1.20 7.90
CA ALA A 94 -13.26 -0.24 8.14
C ALA A 94 -12.82 -0.70 9.54
N HIS A 95 -12.03 0.08 10.30
CA HIS A 95 -11.45 -0.44 11.55
C HIS A 95 -11.14 0.65 12.59
N LEU A 96 -12.14 1.03 13.38
CA LEU A 96 -12.02 2.05 14.43
C LEU A 96 -10.83 1.84 15.39
N PRO A 97 -10.51 0.63 15.89
CA PRO A 97 -9.35 0.46 16.78
C PRO A 97 -8.01 0.84 16.15
N THR A 98 -7.87 0.71 14.83
CA THR A 98 -6.68 1.19 14.12
C THR A 98 -6.70 2.70 13.99
N PHE A 99 -7.85 3.31 13.78
CA PHE A 99 -7.99 4.76 13.76
C PHE A 99 -7.57 5.38 15.09
N ASP A 100 -8.02 4.81 16.22
CA ASP A 100 -7.64 5.26 17.56
C ASP A 100 -6.13 5.16 17.81
N LEU A 101 -5.48 4.10 17.31
CA LEU A 101 -4.02 3.97 17.39
C LEU A 101 -3.30 4.98 16.51
N LEU A 102 -3.81 5.25 15.31
CA LEU A 102 -3.25 6.27 14.43
C LEU A 102 -3.35 7.66 15.06
N ASP A 103 -4.51 8.01 15.64
CA ASP A 103 -4.73 9.27 16.32
C ASP A 103 -3.77 9.43 17.51
N LYS A 104 -3.65 8.41 18.35
CA LYS A 104 -2.78 8.42 19.53
C LYS A 104 -1.29 8.56 19.19
N TYR A 105 -0.82 7.91 18.12
CA TYR A 105 0.60 7.80 17.82
C TYR A 105 1.03 8.54 16.54
N ALA A 106 0.17 9.35 15.92
CA ALA A 106 0.39 9.98 14.62
C ALA A 106 1.78 10.60 14.46
N GLU A 107 2.13 11.55 15.34
CA GLU A 107 3.40 12.26 15.28
C GLU A 107 4.59 11.31 15.44
N LYS A 108 4.55 10.45 16.47
CA LYS A 108 5.63 9.48 16.75
C LYS A 108 5.82 8.50 15.58
N LEU A 109 4.74 8.02 14.95
CA LEU A 109 4.81 7.14 13.79
C LEU A 109 5.46 7.81 12.59
N ILE A 110 5.13 9.08 12.33
CA ILE A 110 5.71 9.84 11.24
C ILE A 110 7.20 10.12 11.50
N ASP A 111 7.54 10.59 12.69
CA ASP A 111 8.90 11.00 13.05
C ASP A 111 9.87 9.82 13.17
N THR A 112 9.35 8.65 13.54
CA THR A 112 10.16 7.43 13.70
C THR A 112 10.07 6.48 12.51
N ALA A 113 9.55 6.93 11.36
CA ALA A 113 9.35 6.07 10.19
C ALA A 113 8.60 4.77 10.55
N PHE A 114 7.46 4.89 11.23
CA PHE A 114 6.67 3.78 11.77
C PHE A 114 7.45 2.88 12.75
N GLY A 115 8.24 3.50 13.64
CA GLY A 115 9.02 2.77 14.64
C GLY A 115 10.30 2.11 14.12
N HIS A 116 10.65 2.34 12.83
CA HIS A 116 11.85 1.76 12.22
C HIS A 116 13.09 2.66 12.29
N ALA A 117 12.96 3.92 12.75
CA ALA A 117 14.11 4.78 13.03
C ALA A 117 14.88 4.30 14.25
N ASP A 118 16.19 4.58 14.30
CA ASP A 118 17.03 4.24 15.42
C ASP A 118 16.54 4.96 16.70
N GLY A 119 16.48 4.24 17.80
CA GLY A 119 16.01 4.78 19.09
C GLY A 119 14.48 4.89 19.24
N ALA A 120 13.69 4.40 18.30
CA ALA A 120 12.24 4.36 18.44
C ALA A 120 11.81 3.55 19.68
N GLU A 121 10.86 4.10 20.44
CA GLU A 121 10.29 3.48 21.64
C GLU A 121 9.58 2.16 21.30
N GLN A 122 9.66 1.16 22.19
CA GLN A 122 9.02 -0.14 21.96
C GLN A 122 7.50 -0.02 21.79
N GLU A 123 6.86 0.87 22.54
CA GLU A 123 5.41 1.12 22.43
C GLU A 123 5.01 1.59 21.02
N VAL A 124 5.85 2.44 20.38
CA VAL A 124 5.61 2.93 19.01
C VAL A 124 5.81 1.80 17.99
N LYS A 125 6.80 0.93 18.20
CA LYS A 125 7.03 -0.25 17.35
C LYS A 125 5.84 -1.21 17.41
N ASP A 126 5.33 -1.48 18.61
CA ASP A 126 4.19 -2.37 18.82
C ASP A 126 2.90 -1.78 18.22
N ALA A 127 2.69 -0.47 18.37
CA ALA A 127 1.57 0.23 17.73
C ALA A 127 1.67 0.17 16.20
N SER A 128 2.86 0.43 15.65
CA SER A 128 3.13 0.34 14.21
C SER A 128 2.81 -1.05 13.66
N ASP A 129 3.27 -2.10 14.32
CA ASP A 129 3.05 -3.49 13.89
C ASP A 129 1.55 -3.82 13.85
N ARG A 130 0.82 -3.41 14.88
CA ARG A 130 -0.65 -3.59 14.95
C ARG A 130 -1.37 -2.81 13.85
N ILE A 131 -1.01 -1.55 13.62
CA ILE A 131 -1.60 -0.68 12.59
C ILE A 131 -1.35 -1.26 11.20
N ASN A 132 -0.12 -1.63 10.89
CA ASN A 132 0.27 -2.15 9.58
C ASN A 132 -0.43 -3.48 9.28
N ARG A 133 -0.47 -4.40 10.23
CA ARG A 133 -1.17 -5.70 10.10
C ARG A 133 -2.66 -5.50 9.91
N ALA A 134 -3.28 -4.63 10.71
CA ALA A 134 -4.70 -4.34 10.59
C ALA A 134 -5.02 -3.66 9.26
N GLY A 135 -4.23 -2.66 8.83
CA GLY A 135 -4.41 -1.99 7.55
C GLY A 135 -4.37 -2.97 6.37
N ILE A 136 -3.38 -3.86 6.32
CA ILE A 136 -3.28 -4.89 5.28
C ILE A 136 -4.48 -5.85 5.34
N HIS A 137 -4.87 -6.28 6.54
CA HIS A 137 -5.97 -7.23 6.71
C HIS A 137 -7.30 -6.64 6.26
N GLU A 138 -7.59 -5.38 6.64
CA GLU A 138 -8.81 -4.71 6.22
C GLU A 138 -8.83 -4.44 4.71
N MET A 139 -7.68 -4.06 4.13
CA MET A 139 -7.57 -3.94 2.67
C MET A 139 -7.86 -5.27 1.96
N LEU A 140 -7.32 -6.39 2.45
CA LEU A 140 -7.60 -7.71 1.91
C LEU A 140 -9.08 -8.06 1.97
N LYS A 141 -9.76 -7.78 3.09
CA LYS A 141 -11.21 -8.00 3.22
C LYS A 141 -12.01 -7.19 2.22
N LEU A 142 -11.62 -5.93 1.98
CA LEU A 142 -12.33 -5.02 1.08
C LEU A 142 -12.07 -5.33 -0.41
N GLU A 143 -10.84 -5.71 -0.76
CA GLU A 143 -10.43 -5.94 -2.16
C GLU A 143 -10.74 -7.37 -2.64
N THR A 144 -10.59 -8.39 -1.78
CA THR A 144 -10.72 -9.81 -2.20
C THR A 144 -12.08 -10.15 -2.84
N PRO A 145 -13.23 -9.67 -2.33
CA PRO A 145 -14.51 -9.98 -2.93
C PRO A 145 -14.72 -9.36 -4.32
N ASN A 146 -13.93 -8.36 -4.68
CA ASN A 146 -14.09 -7.58 -5.90
C ASN A 146 -12.76 -7.21 -6.58
N LEU A 147 -11.82 -8.16 -6.64
CA LEU A 147 -10.45 -7.95 -7.16
C LEU A 147 -10.39 -7.36 -8.57
N HIS A 148 -11.40 -7.64 -9.42
CA HIS A 148 -11.50 -7.13 -10.78
C HIS A 148 -12.38 -5.88 -10.90
N GLU A 149 -12.83 -5.32 -9.77
CA GLU A 149 -13.64 -4.10 -9.71
C GLU A 149 -14.90 -4.11 -10.60
N ILE A 150 -15.56 -5.25 -10.70
CA ILE A 150 -16.83 -5.39 -11.41
C ILE A 150 -17.92 -4.56 -10.71
N GLY A 151 -17.94 -4.56 -9.37
CA GLY A 151 -18.75 -3.65 -8.57
C GLY A 151 -18.01 -2.33 -8.36
N LEU A 152 -18.63 -1.21 -8.73
CA LEU A 152 -18.02 0.12 -8.58
C LEU A 152 -18.35 0.79 -7.25
N ASP A 153 -19.34 0.29 -6.54
CA ASP A 153 -19.77 0.81 -5.23
C ASP A 153 -18.87 0.22 -4.13
N ARG A 154 -17.83 0.99 -3.78
CA ARG A 154 -16.76 0.51 -2.89
C ARG A 154 -16.48 1.49 -1.77
N VAL A 155 -16.51 1.01 -0.53
CA VAL A 155 -16.15 1.80 0.67
C VAL A 155 -14.74 2.39 0.52
N ILE A 156 -13.80 1.64 -0.05
CA ILE A 156 -12.41 2.06 -0.23
C ILE A 156 -12.23 3.19 -1.27
N ALA A 157 -13.27 3.50 -2.05
CA ALA A 157 -13.26 4.65 -2.96
C ALA A 157 -13.49 5.99 -2.24
N TYR A 158 -13.78 5.98 -0.94
CA TYR A 158 -13.92 7.19 -0.13
C TYR A 158 -12.73 8.14 -0.30
N GLY A 159 -13.00 9.42 -0.56
CA GLY A 159 -11.98 10.44 -0.79
C GLY A 159 -11.35 10.44 -2.19
N HIS A 160 -11.78 9.58 -3.11
CA HIS A 160 -11.32 9.55 -4.52
C HIS A 160 -12.22 10.41 -5.42
N THR A 161 -12.42 11.67 -5.11
CA THR A 161 -13.18 12.62 -5.94
C THR A 161 -12.27 13.45 -6.82
#